data_46507a43af074373d5614d439b2a08aa
#
_entry.id   46507a43af074373d5614d439b2a08aa
#
_cell.length_a   1.000
_cell.length_b   1.000
_cell.length_c   1.000
_cell.angle_alpha   90.00
_cell.angle_beta   90.00
_cell.angle_gamma   90.00
#
_symmetry.space_group_name_H-M   'P 1'
#
loop_
_entity.id
_entity.type
_entity.pdbx_description
1 polymer ?
#
loop_
_entity_poly.entity_id
_entity_poly.type
_entity_poly.pdbx_seq_one_letter_code
_entity_poly.pdbx_strand_id
1 'polypeptide(L)'
;MATEIIIHDEKDNVGVVVIEKISPKQDCSCWIMENDNTINIQSADEIPLGHKIAMVDLKEGDTILKYGHDIGKVVKSIKKGEHVHVHNVKTKKW
;
A
#
# COMPACT_ATOMS: atom_id res chain seq x y z
N MET A 1 16.33 -8.16 8.58
CA MET A 1 16.15 -7.18 7.49
C MET A 1 15.25 -6.05 7.92
N ALA A 2 15.54 -4.84 7.47
CA ALA A 2 14.71 -3.70 7.84
C ALA A 2 13.34 -3.76 7.14
N THR A 3 12.28 -3.45 7.88
CA THR A 3 10.94 -3.34 7.32
C THR A 3 10.85 -2.06 6.48
N GLU A 4 10.36 -2.18 5.27
CA GLU A 4 10.23 -1.08 4.32
C GLU A 4 8.78 -0.62 4.19
N ILE A 5 7.84 -1.52 4.43
CA ILE A 5 6.40 -1.27 4.31
C ILE A 5 5.71 -1.87 5.54
N ILE A 6 4.75 -1.15 6.11
CA ILE A 6 3.92 -1.65 7.20
C ILE A 6 2.49 -1.81 6.71
N ILE A 7 1.92 -2.98 7.01
CA ILE A 7 0.51 -3.30 6.82
C ILE A 7 -0.09 -3.51 8.19
N HIS A 8 -1.13 -2.79 8.55
CA HIS A 8 -1.67 -2.82 9.90
C HIS A 8 -2.56 -4.04 10.15
N ASP A 9 -3.44 -4.35 9.21
CA ASP A 9 -4.41 -5.41 9.28
C ASP A 9 -4.24 -6.33 8.08
N GLU A 10 -4.36 -7.62 8.27
CA GLU A 10 -4.23 -8.61 7.20
C GLU A 10 -5.23 -8.36 6.04
N LYS A 11 -6.36 -7.71 6.33
CA LYS A 11 -7.39 -7.36 5.32
C LYS A 11 -7.07 -6.08 4.57
N ASP A 12 -6.06 -5.32 4.99
CA ASP A 12 -5.67 -4.10 4.30
C ASP A 12 -5.16 -4.43 2.89
N ASN A 13 -5.61 -3.65 1.91
CA ASN A 13 -5.16 -3.81 0.54
C ASN A 13 -4.07 -2.81 0.14
N VAL A 14 -3.65 -1.98 1.08
CA VAL A 14 -2.52 -1.06 0.93
C VAL A 14 -1.59 -1.16 2.13
N GLY A 15 -0.32 -0.90 1.88
CA GLY A 15 0.69 -0.75 2.93
C GLY A 15 1.23 0.67 2.92
N VAL A 16 1.89 1.06 4.01
CA VAL A 16 2.50 2.39 4.17
C VAL A 16 4.01 2.26 4.09
N VAL A 17 4.64 3.08 3.27
CA VAL A 17 6.09 3.14 3.14
C VAL A 17 6.68 3.84 4.36
N VAL A 18 7.61 3.16 5.06
CA VAL A 18 8.21 3.67 6.30
C VAL A 18 9.70 3.94 6.18
N ILE A 19 10.25 3.81 4.99
CA ILE A 19 11.62 4.25 4.67
C ILE A 19 11.56 5.51 3.82
N GLU A 20 12.69 6.17 3.62
CA GLU A 20 12.74 7.46 2.93
C GLU A 20 12.07 7.42 1.56
N LYS A 21 12.33 6.34 0.81
CA LYS A 21 11.81 6.18 -0.54
C LYS A 21 11.93 4.73 -1.00
N ILE A 22 10.95 4.25 -1.74
CA ILE A 22 11.03 2.98 -2.49
C ILE A 22 11.27 3.32 -3.96
N SER A 23 12.23 2.65 -4.60
CA SER A 23 12.51 2.80 -6.03
C SER A 23 11.66 1.84 -6.85
N PRO A 24 11.43 2.13 -8.15
CA PRO A 24 10.75 1.18 -9.03
C PRO A 24 11.50 -0.16 -9.10
N LYS A 25 10.75 -1.25 -9.15
CA LYS A 25 11.27 -2.63 -9.23
C LYS A 25 12.12 -3.05 -8.04
N GLN A 26 11.94 -2.40 -6.90
CA GLN A 26 12.61 -2.75 -5.66
C GLN A 26 11.85 -3.87 -4.95
N ASP A 27 12.56 -4.90 -4.48
CA ASP A 27 11.97 -5.91 -3.62
C ASP A 27 11.88 -5.37 -2.21
N CYS A 28 10.67 -5.36 -1.65
CA CYS A 28 10.39 -4.75 -0.37
C CYS A 28 9.92 -5.77 0.65
N SER A 29 10.36 -5.62 1.90
CA SER A 29 9.90 -6.40 3.03
C SER A 29 8.73 -5.68 3.68
N CYS A 30 7.60 -6.38 3.81
CA CYS A 30 6.35 -5.84 4.34
C CYS A 30 6.00 -6.58 5.63
N TRP A 31 5.81 -5.83 6.71
CA TRP A 31 5.43 -6.38 8.00
C TRP A 31 3.94 -6.16 8.25
N ILE A 32 3.21 -7.27 8.45
CA ILE A 32 1.80 -7.24 8.83
C ILE A 32 1.73 -7.24 10.35
N MET A 33 1.36 -6.10 10.92
CA MET A 33 1.40 -5.89 12.36
C MET A 33 0.43 -6.79 13.13
N GLU A 34 -0.75 -7.02 12.57
CA GLU A 34 -1.81 -7.78 13.23
C GLU A 34 -1.37 -9.19 13.61
N ASN A 35 -0.66 -9.88 12.75
CA ASN A 35 -0.27 -11.27 12.96
C ASN A 35 1.25 -11.50 12.98
N ASP A 36 2.02 -10.43 12.98
CA ASP A 36 3.49 -10.44 13.00
C ASP A 36 4.10 -11.27 11.85
N ASN A 37 3.46 -11.28 10.70
CA ASN A 37 3.97 -11.94 9.50
C ASN A 37 4.73 -10.96 8.62
N THR A 38 5.68 -11.47 7.87
CA THR A 38 6.43 -10.70 6.89
C THR A 38 6.19 -11.29 5.50
N ILE A 39 5.85 -10.45 4.55
CA ILE A 39 5.69 -10.82 3.15
C ILE A 39 6.56 -9.90 2.29
N ASN A 40 6.78 -10.28 1.05
CA ASN A 40 7.56 -9.50 0.11
C ASN A 40 6.69 -9.01 -1.05
N ILE A 41 7.00 -7.82 -1.54
CA ILE A 41 6.36 -7.27 -2.73
C ILE A 41 7.41 -6.55 -3.57
N GLN A 42 7.29 -6.63 -4.89
CA GLN A 42 8.10 -5.81 -5.78
C GLN A 42 7.33 -4.54 -6.12
N SER A 43 7.94 -3.38 -5.91
CA SER A 43 7.33 -2.11 -6.28
C SER A 43 7.29 -1.95 -7.80
N ALA A 44 6.30 -1.22 -8.30
CA ALA A 44 6.20 -0.83 -9.69
C ALA A 44 6.60 0.64 -9.90
N ASP A 45 6.47 1.43 -8.85
CA ASP A 45 6.69 2.88 -8.88
C ASP A 45 7.66 3.33 -7.82
N GLU A 46 8.16 4.56 -7.96
CA GLU A 46 8.84 5.26 -6.89
C GLU A 46 7.79 5.74 -5.89
N ILE A 47 7.97 5.41 -4.61
CA ILE A 47 6.98 5.73 -3.56
C ILE A 47 7.70 6.39 -2.39
N PRO A 48 7.36 7.66 -2.07
CA PRO A 48 8.00 8.37 -0.96
C PRO A 48 7.50 7.90 0.41
N LEU A 49 8.27 8.24 1.44
CA LEU A 49 7.92 7.99 2.84
C LEU A 49 6.49 8.48 3.14
N GLY A 50 5.72 7.67 3.82
CA GLY A 50 4.36 7.99 4.25
C GLY A 50 3.29 7.79 3.20
N HIS A 51 3.67 7.57 1.94
CA HIS A 51 2.72 7.24 0.88
C HIS A 51 2.39 5.75 0.93
N LYS A 52 1.38 5.34 0.19
CA LYS A 52 0.88 3.96 0.21
C LYS A 52 1.25 3.22 -1.06
N ILE A 53 1.37 1.90 -0.90
CA ILE A 53 1.62 0.97 -2.00
C ILE A 53 0.47 -0.04 -2.06
N ALA A 54 0.02 -0.38 -3.27
CA ALA A 54 -1.02 -1.39 -3.45
C ALA A 54 -0.47 -2.78 -3.18
N MET A 55 -1.10 -3.52 -2.29
CA MET A 55 -0.72 -4.90 -1.97
C MET A 55 -1.39 -5.92 -2.88
N VAL A 56 -2.41 -5.50 -3.61
CA VAL A 56 -3.18 -6.31 -4.57
C VAL A 56 -3.57 -5.43 -5.74
N ASP A 57 -4.04 -6.05 -6.82
CA ASP A 57 -4.63 -5.30 -7.94
C ASP A 57 -5.97 -4.71 -7.49
N LEU A 58 -6.19 -3.45 -7.83
CA LEU A 58 -7.39 -2.72 -7.46
C LEU A 58 -8.05 -2.16 -8.72
N LYS A 59 -9.37 -2.27 -8.79
CA LYS A 59 -10.17 -1.75 -9.90
C LYS A 59 -10.82 -0.44 -9.52
N GLU A 60 -11.14 0.38 -10.51
CA GLU A 60 -11.93 1.58 -10.29
C GLU A 60 -13.22 1.24 -9.55
N GLY A 61 -13.51 1.97 -8.48
CA GLY A 61 -14.65 1.73 -7.61
C GLY A 61 -14.37 0.85 -6.40
N ASP A 62 -13.21 0.17 -6.36
CA ASP A 62 -12.85 -0.64 -5.19
C ASP A 62 -12.60 0.24 -3.98
N THR A 63 -12.81 -0.36 -2.80
CA THR A 63 -12.59 0.31 -1.52
C THR A 63 -11.14 0.13 -1.08
N ILE A 64 -10.54 1.20 -0.59
CA ILE A 64 -9.22 1.14 0.06
C ILE A 64 -9.41 0.83 1.53
N LEU A 65 -8.80 -0.25 1.99
CA LEU A 65 -8.83 -0.68 3.39
C LEU A 65 -7.49 -0.41 4.06
N LYS A 66 -7.55 0.28 5.19
CA LYS A 66 -6.41 0.54 6.07
C LYS A 66 -6.89 0.44 7.51
N TYR A 67 -6.17 -0.29 8.35
CA TYR A 67 -6.61 -0.66 9.70
C TYR A 67 -7.97 -1.38 9.68
N GLY A 68 -8.28 -2.11 8.61
CA GLY A 68 -9.58 -2.74 8.43
C GLY A 68 -10.72 -1.77 8.12
N HIS A 69 -10.43 -0.48 7.95
CA HIS A 69 -11.44 0.56 7.69
C HIS A 69 -11.40 1.06 6.25
N ASP A 70 -12.58 1.42 5.74
CA ASP A 70 -12.75 2.06 4.44
C ASP A 70 -12.27 3.50 4.52
N ILE A 71 -11.17 3.81 3.85
CA ILE A 71 -10.58 5.17 3.83
C ILE A 71 -10.74 5.87 2.49
N GLY A 72 -11.26 5.20 1.48
CA GLY A 72 -11.43 5.84 0.17
C GLY A 72 -11.85 4.88 -0.92
N LYS A 73 -12.04 5.42 -2.11
CA LYS A 73 -12.36 4.67 -3.32
C LYS A 73 -11.32 4.86 -4.40
N VAL A 74 -11.01 3.78 -5.09
CA VAL A 74 -10.13 3.79 -6.27
C VAL A 74 -10.84 4.51 -7.41
N VAL A 75 -10.21 5.54 -7.97
CA VAL A 75 -10.75 6.29 -9.12
C VAL A 75 -10.05 5.96 -10.43
N LYS A 76 -8.93 5.25 -10.37
CA LYS A 76 -8.21 4.72 -11.53
C LYS A 76 -7.68 3.35 -11.16
N SER A 77 -7.74 2.38 -12.06
CA SER A 77 -7.20 1.04 -11.81
C SER A 77 -5.75 1.11 -11.32
N ILE A 78 -5.44 0.32 -10.31
CA ILE A 78 -4.12 0.26 -9.69
C ILE A 78 -3.66 -1.19 -9.71
N LYS A 79 -2.41 -1.42 -10.07
CA LYS A 79 -1.82 -2.75 -10.03
C LYS A 79 -1.00 -2.93 -8.75
N LYS A 80 -0.90 -4.17 -8.29
CA LYS A 80 -0.05 -4.54 -7.15
C LYS A 80 1.35 -3.92 -7.32
N GLY A 81 1.82 -3.27 -6.28
CA GLY A 81 3.13 -2.61 -6.28
C GLY A 81 3.12 -1.17 -6.73
N GLU A 82 2.00 -0.66 -7.22
CA GLU A 82 1.89 0.72 -7.68
C GLU A 82 1.64 1.68 -6.51
N HIS A 83 2.02 2.93 -6.74
CA HIS A 83 1.83 4.04 -5.81
C HIS A 83 0.34 4.36 -5.65
N VAL A 84 -0.13 4.39 -4.41
CA VAL A 84 -1.51 4.74 -4.06
C VAL A 84 -1.50 6.06 -3.31
N HIS A 85 -2.14 7.07 -3.88
CA HIS A 85 -2.23 8.38 -3.27
C HIS A 85 -3.42 9.15 -3.87
N VAL A 86 -3.52 10.44 -3.63
CA VAL A 86 -4.64 11.26 -4.06
C VAL A 86 -4.87 11.28 -5.59
N HIS A 87 -3.86 10.91 -6.38
CA HIS A 87 -3.98 10.89 -7.85
C HIS A 87 -4.84 9.74 -8.36
N ASN A 88 -4.98 8.64 -7.61
CA ASN A 88 -5.75 7.47 -8.02
C ASN A 88 -6.78 7.01 -6.98
N VAL A 89 -6.91 7.73 -5.88
CA VAL A 89 -7.87 7.43 -4.82
C VAL A 89 -8.59 8.70 -4.39
N LYS A 90 -9.91 8.62 -4.28
CA LYS A 90 -10.72 9.68 -3.66
C LYS A 90 -10.90 9.31 -2.20
N THR A 91 -10.37 10.13 -1.32
CA THR A 91 -10.35 9.84 0.12
C THR A 91 -11.67 10.17 0.78
N LYS A 92 -12.02 9.38 1.77
CA LYS A 92 -13.14 9.65 2.68
C LYS A 92 -12.62 10.21 4.00
N LYS A 93 -11.57 9.59 4.52
CA LYS A 93 -10.83 10.02 5.71
C LYS A 93 -9.39 9.67 5.49
N TRP A 94 -8.54 10.63 5.68
CA TRP A 94 -7.15 10.43 5.29
C TRP A 94 -6.16 10.73 6.41
#